data_fef8e3b373561af56294006321067097
#
_entry.id   fef8e3b373561af56294006321067097
#
_cell.length_a   1.000
_cell.length_b   1.000
_cell.length_c   1.000
_cell.angle_alpha   90.00
_cell.angle_beta   90.00
_cell.angle_gamma   90.00
#
_symmetry.space_group_name_H-M   'P 1'
#
loop_
_entity.id
_entity.type
_entity.pdbx_description
1 polymer ?
#
loop_
_entity_poly.entity_id
_entity_poly.type
_entity_poly.pdbx_seq_one_letter_code
_entity_poly.pdbx_strand_id
1 'polypeptide(L)'
;MTQNDTLLDPSQYPDKDVYGVVGNPVAHSLSPLIHHQFAQQAHQNILYGKLFSEVDLFEQTVDTFFSKGGKGLNVTVPFKLKAFHVCARLTERAKAAGVVNIIWQEDGQYVGDNSDGLGLVRDIKNSQFIINKKNILLIGAGGAVQGVVLPILDEHPTLIVIANRTLEKAQQIVQRFSSQAKQVGTTLRAISLDHLEQEKEPFDIIINGTSTGLDQVSPLTDSQVKSLTNIPAQALAYDMVYGKTTVFMRQMQEQGLKVKDGLGMLVEQAAVAFEVWRGGNSRFELNTKIVLASLSQKVNT
;
A
#
# COMPACT_ATOMS: atom_id res chain seq x y z
N MET A 1 8.66 26.44 10.33
CA MET A 1 7.61 26.68 11.34
C MET A 1 6.46 27.39 10.69
N THR A 2 5.23 27.06 11.06
CA THR A 2 3.93 27.62 10.61
C THR A 2 3.54 27.26 9.15
N GLN A 3 3.19 26.01 8.93
CA GLN A 3 2.05 25.72 8.05
C GLN A 3 0.92 25.32 8.99
N ASN A 4 -0.19 26.05 8.89
CA ASN A 4 -1.46 25.69 9.47
C ASN A 4 -1.86 24.32 8.92
N ASP A 5 -1.51 23.25 9.62
CA ASP A 5 -2.17 21.96 9.54
C ASP A 5 -3.55 22.16 10.18
N THR A 6 -4.43 22.87 9.46
CA THR A 6 -5.81 23.01 9.84
C THR A 6 -6.37 21.61 9.84
N LEU A 7 -6.67 21.09 11.01
CA LEU A 7 -7.38 19.83 11.18
C LEU A 7 -8.57 19.84 10.24
N LEU A 8 -8.66 18.86 9.36
CA LEU A 8 -9.79 18.71 8.45
C LEU A 8 -11.07 18.57 9.29
N ASP A 9 -11.90 19.63 9.28
CA ASP A 9 -13.13 19.69 10.05
C ASP A 9 -14.34 19.52 9.13
N PRO A 10 -14.98 18.33 9.11
CA PRO A 10 -16.13 18.08 8.24
C PRO A 10 -17.30 19.03 8.46
N SER A 11 -17.51 19.53 9.68
CA SER A 11 -18.62 20.42 10.01
C SER A 11 -18.58 21.77 9.27
N GLN A 12 -17.41 22.15 8.75
CA GLN A 12 -17.24 23.37 7.95
C GLN A 12 -17.71 23.23 6.50
N TYR A 13 -18.08 22.01 6.07
CA TYR A 13 -18.46 21.69 4.70
C TYR A 13 -19.78 20.94 4.62
N PRO A 14 -20.91 21.56 5.07
CA PRO A 14 -22.21 20.88 5.20
C PRO A 14 -22.77 20.36 3.87
N ASP A 15 -22.37 20.95 2.75
CA ASP A 15 -22.84 20.58 1.41
C ASP A 15 -21.96 19.55 0.70
N LYS A 16 -20.93 19.01 1.38
CA LYS A 16 -19.99 18.05 0.78
C LYS A 16 -19.86 16.79 1.62
N ASP A 17 -19.68 15.66 0.96
CA ASP A 17 -19.20 14.46 1.63
C ASP A 17 -17.68 14.60 1.89
N VAL A 18 -17.28 14.63 3.16
CA VAL A 18 -15.90 14.88 3.55
C VAL A 18 -15.17 13.58 3.83
N TYR A 19 -14.05 13.41 3.16
CA TYR A 19 -13.11 12.29 3.31
C TYR A 19 -11.71 12.82 3.62
N GLY A 20 -10.83 11.93 4.07
CA GLY A 20 -9.47 12.35 4.32
C GLY A 20 -8.47 11.20 4.39
N VAL A 21 -7.19 11.54 4.48
CA VAL A 21 -6.12 10.62 4.86
C VAL A 21 -5.55 11.02 6.20
N VAL A 22 -5.54 10.08 7.16
CA VAL A 22 -4.94 10.26 8.47
C VAL A 22 -3.57 9.60 8.54
N GLY A 23 -2.58 10.34 9.05
CA GLY A 23 -1.19 9.86 9.16
C GLY A 23 -0.30 10.78 9.99
N ASN A 24 0.96 10.31 10.22
CA ASN A 24 2.00 11.08 10.87
C ASN A 24 3.40 10.61 10.40
N PRO A 25 4.04 11.37 9.47
CA PRO A 25 3.58 12.59 8.81
C PRO A 25 2.55 12.34 7.72
N VAL A 26 1.74 13.37 7.35
CA VAL A 26 0.72 13.28 6.30
C VAL A 26 0.79 14.43 5.28
N ALA A 27 1.61 15.44 5.56
CA ALA A 27 1.70 16.67 4.76
C ALA A 27 2.03 16.41 3.27
N HIS A 28 2.85 15.41 2.99
CA HIS A 28 3.31 15.06 1.63
C HIS A 28 2.35 14.14 0.86
N SER A 29 1.22 13.73 1.46
CA SER A 29 0.27 12.83 0.79
C SER A 29 -0.28 13.43 -0.50
N LEU A 30 -0.27 12.63 -1.57
CA LEU A 30 -0.88 12.94 -2.87
C LEU A 30 -2.35 12.50 -2.95
N SER A 31 -2.87 11.80 -1.93
CA SER A 31 -4.25 11.30 -1.92
C SER A 31 -5.31 12.36 -2.18
N PRO A 32 -5.20 13.62 -1.65
CA PRO A 32 -6.18 14.66 -1.99
C PRO A 32 -6.26 14.98 -3.49
N LEU A 33 -5.13 15.00 -4.19
CA LEU A 33 -5.10 15.24 -5.64
C LEU A 33 -5.73 14.09 -6.42
N ILE A 34 -5.50 12.87 -5.99
CA ILE A 34 -6.05 11.65 -6.61
C ILE A 34 -7.57 11.62 -6.44
N HIS A 35 -8.07 11.75 -5.22
CA HIS A 35 -9.50 11.70 -4.93
C HIS A 35 -10.27 12.88 -5.53
N HIS A 36 -9.64 14.05 -5.66
CA HIS A 36 -10.25 15.16 -6.39
C HIS A 36 -10.47 14.82 -7.88
N GLN A 37 -9.49 14.19 -8.55
CA GLN A 37 -9.65 13.76 -9.94
C GLN A 37 -10.70 12.65 -10.08
N PHE A 38 -10.76 11.70 -9.16
CA PHE A 38 -11.82 10.69 -9.15
C PHE A 38 -13.19 11.30 -8.92
N ALA A 39 -13.32 12.28 -8.03
CA ALA A 39 -14.56 13.01 -7.81
C ALA A 39 -15.04 13.71 -9.09
N GLN A 40 -14.13 14.34 -9.84
CA GLN A 40 -14.45 14.95 -11.13
C GLN A 40 -14.92 13.92 -12.17
N GLN A 41 -14.21 12.80 -12.32
CA GLN A 41 -14.58 11.73 -13.24
C GLN A 41 -15.95 11.11 -12.89
N ALA A 42 -16.24 10.96 -11.61
CA ALA A 42 -17.46 10.35 -11.10
C ALA A 42 -18.62 11.36 -10.90
N HIS A 43 -18.41 12.65 -11.17
CA HIS A 43 -19.36 13.74 -10.89
C HIS A 43 -19.87 13.74 -9.44
N GLN A 44 -18.96 13.54 -8.47
CA GLN A 44 -19.27 13.47 -7.04
C GLN A 44 -18.83 14.74 -6.32
N ASN A 45 -19.73 15.30 -5.50
CA ASN A 45 -19.43 16.48 -4.68
C ASN A 45 -18.79 16.08 -3.36
N ILE A 46 -17.49 15.76 -3.41
CA ILE A 46 -16.72 15.42 -2.22
C ILE A 46 -15.64 16.47 -1.92
N LEU A 47 -15.23 16.52 -0.67
CA LEU A 47 -13.95 17.12 -0.24
C LEU A 47 -13.05 16.01 0.30
N TYR A 48 -11.79 16.01 -0.12
CA TYR A 48 -10.81 15.10 0.43
C TYR A 48 -9.62 15.89 0.96
N GLY A 49 -9.29 15.72 2.24
CA GLY A 49 -8.23 16.46 2.92
C GLY A 49 -7.20 15.59 3.61
N LYS A 50 -6.30 16.24 4.33
CA LYS A 50 -5.26 15.60 5.16
C LYS A 50 -5.61 15.80 6.62
N LEU A 51 -5.44 14.76 7.42
CA LEU A 51 -5.72 14.75 8.85
C LEU A 51 -4.45 14.28 9.59
N PHE A 52 -3.76 15.21 10.22
CA PHE A 52 -2.65 14.86 11.10
C PHE A 52 -3.19 14.31 12.42
N SER A 53 -2.52 13.29 12.96
CA SER A 53 -2.79 12.79 14.31
C SER A 53 -1.49 12.53 15.05
N GLU A 54 -1.44 12.91 16.32
CA GLU A 54 -0.41 12.37 17.20
C GLU A 54 -0.61 10.86 17.39
N VAL A 55 0.50 10.15 17.65
CA VAL A 55 0.47 8.68 17.70
C VAL A 55 -0.51 8.18 18.77
N ASP A 56 -0.56 8.83 19.92
CA ASP A 56 -1.40 8.42 21.04
C ASP A 56 -2.85 8.95 20.97
N LEU A 57 -3.13 9.86 20.02
CA LEU A 57 -4.45 10.47 19.84
C LEU A 57 -5.21 9.95 18.61
N PHE A 58 -4.72 8.89 17.97
CA PHE A 58 -5.30 8.38 16.73
C PHE A 58 -6.79 8.05 16.84
N GLU A 59 -7.20 7.33 17.87
CA GLU A 59 -8.61 6.95 18.09
C GLU A 59 -9.48 8.18 18.28
N GLN A 60 -9.05 9.12 19.13
CA GLN A 60 -9.77 10.38 19.36
C GLN A 60 -9.87 11.22 18.07
N THR A 61 -8.83 11.21 17.23
CA THR A 61 -8.80 11.90 15.94
C THR A 61 -9.84 11.32 14.99
N VAL A 62 -9.93 9.99 14.92
CA VAL A 62 -10.93 9.25 14.12
C VAL A 62 -12.33 9.56 14.61
N ASP A 63 -12.59 9.45 15.92
CA ASP A 63 -13.89 9.72 16.52
C ASP A 63 -14.32 11.17 16.29
N THR A 64 -13.41 12.14 16.45
CA THR A 64 -13.69 13.55 16.19
C THR A 64 -14.06 13.81 14.73
N PHE A 65 -13.35 13.19 13.79
CA PHE A 65 -13.64 13.35 12.37
C PHE A 65 -15.02 12.81 12.00
N PHE A 66 -15.39 11.61 12.45
CA PHE A 66 -16.70 11.01 12.14
C PHE A 66 -17.84 11.69 12.89
N SER A 67 -17.67 12.09 14.15
CA SER A 67 -18.70 12.82 14.93
C SER A 67 -19.04 14.18 14.30
N LYS A 68 -18.13 14.77 13.55
CA LYS A 68 -18.33 16.02 12.79
C LYS A 68 -18.90 15.81 11.38
N GLY A 69 -19.29 14.59 11.03
CA GLY A 69 -19.95 14.27 9.76
C GLY A 69 -19.02 13.73 8.67
N GLY A 70 -17.77 13.41 8.99
CA GLY A 70 -16.84 12.74 8.06
C GLY A 70 -17.41 11.42 7.55
N LYS A 71 -17.11 11.06 6.29
CA LYS A 71 -17.69 9.89 5.60
C LYS A 71 -16.72 8.73 5.48
N GLY A 72 -15.41 8.99 5.43
CA GLY A 72 -14.40 7.95 5.35
C GLY A 72 -12.98 8.47 5.45
N LEU A 73 -12.09 7.61 5.93
CA LEU A 73 -10.67 7.91 6.09
C LEU A 73 -9.82 6.83 5.41
N ASN A 74 -8.84 7.26 4.62
CA ASN A 74 -7.65 6.43 4.41
C ASN A 74 -6.74 6.54 5.62
N VAL A 75 -6.06 5.45 5.93
CA VAL A 75 -5.09 5.38 7.04
C VAL A 75 -3.72 5.04 6.49
N THR A 76 -2.73 5.87 6.82
CA THR A 76 -1.33 5.61 6.46
C THR A 76 -0.45 5.44 7.71
N VAL A 77 0.86 5.44 7.50
CA VAL A 77 1.87 5.27 8.57
C VAL A 77 1.66 6.31 9.67
N PRO A 78 1.75 5.93 10.96
CA PRO A 78 2.04 4.59 11.51
C PRO A 78 0.76 3.81 11.92
N PHE A 79 -0.42 4.21 11.50
CA PHE A 79 -1.69 3.91 12.15
C PHE A 79 -2.43 2.67 11.64
N LYS A 80 -1.97 2.00 10.58
CA LYS A 80 -2.72 0.88 9.95
C LYS A 80 -3.06 -0.27 10.92
N LEU A 81 -2.18 -0.56 11.90
CA LEU A 81 -2.44 -1.56 12.93
C LEU A 81 -3.43 -1.03 13.98
N LYS A 82 -3.30 0.24 14.41
CA LYS A 82 -4.27 0.85 15.33
C LYS A 82 -5.67 0.90 14.69
N ALA A 83 -5.76 1.26 13.41
CA ALA A 83 -6.99 1.25 12.66
C ALA A 83 -7.68 -0.13 12.62
N PHE A 84 -6.90 -1.21 12.54
CA PHE A 84 -7.41 -2.57 12.63
C PHE A 84 -8.12 -2.84 13.97
N HIS A 85 -7.58 -2.33 15.07
CA HIS A 85 -8.17 -2.52 16.40
C HIS A 85 -9.35 -1.61 16.70
N VAL A 86 -9.41 -0.43 16.07
CA VAL A 86 -10.52 0.52 16.24
C VAL A 86 -11.79 0.06 15.50
N CYS A 87 -11.64 -0.68 14.39
CA CYS A 87 -12.77 -1.14 13.59
C CYS A 87 -13.49 -2.31 14.26
N ALA A 88 -14.79 -2.14 14.53
CA ALA A 88 -15.65 -3.21 15.06
C ALA A 88 -15.95 -4.30 14.01
N ARG A 89 -15.97 -3.91 12.73
CA ARG A 89 -16.20 -4.81 11.59
C ARG A 89 -15.04 -4.69 10.61
N LEU A 90 -14.64 -5.80 10.03
CA LEU A 90 -13.52 -5.89 9.10
C LEU A 90 -13.93 -6.68 7.87
N THR A 91 -13.50 -6.24 6.70
CA THR A 91 -13.58 -7.07 5.49
C THR A 91 -12.64 -8.27 5.59
N GLU A 92 -12.85 -9.28 4.76
CA GLU A 92 -11.99 -10.46 4.75
C GLU A 92 -10.53 -10.10 4.40
N ARG A 93 -10.33 -9.11 3.51
CA ARG A 93 -8.99 -8.59 3.18
C ARG A 93 -8.30 -7.98 4.39
N ALA A 94 -9.00 -7.13 5.13
CA ALA A 94 -8.45 -6.50 6.33
C ALA A 94 -8.16 -7.51 7.44
N LYS A 95 -9.06 -8.48 7.65
CA LYS A 95 -8.84 -9.60 8.60
C LYS A 95 -7.59 -10.39 8.25
N ALA A 96 -7.47 -10.80 6.99
CA ALA A 96 -6.31 -11.54 6.51
C ALA A 96 -5.01 -10.74 6.67
N ALA A 97 -5.01 -9.47 6.24
CA ALA A 97 -3.86 -8.58 6.36
C ALA A 97 -3.48 -8.28 7.83
N GLY A 98 -4.46 -8.19 8.74
CA GLY A 98 -4.26 -7.72 10.11
C GLY A 98 -3.94 -6.23 10.21
N VAL A 99 -4.24 -5.47 9.16
CA VAL A 99 -4.06 -4.02 9.05
C VAL A 99 -5.18 -3.41 8.21
N VAL A 100 -5.51 -2.14 8.50
CA VAL A 100 -6.56 -1.36 7.84
C VAL A 100 -5.96 -0.11 7.23
N ASN A 101 -6.31 0.20 5.98
CA ASN A 101 -5.99 1.46 5.32
C ASN A 101 -7.22 2.25 4.85
N ILE A 102 -8.43 1.72 5.09
CA ILE A 102 -9.70 2.37 4.78
C ILE A 102 -10.64 2.21 5.97
N ILE A 103 -11.25 3.30 6.44
CA ILE A 103 -12.28 3.29 7.49
C ILE A 103 -13.52 4.04 6.98
N TRP A 104 -14.70 3.49 7.29
CA TRP A 104 -15.98 4.20 7.17
C TRP A 104 -16.92 3.79 8.29
N GLN A 105 -18.10 4.40 8.37
CA GLN A 105 -19.14 4.01 9.32
C GLN A 105 -20.33 3.37 8.64
N GLU A 106 -20.83 2.28 9.25
CA GLU A 106 -22.11 1.66 8.96
C GLU A 106 -22.81 1.38 10.28
N ASP A 107 -24.05 1.82 10.42
CA ASP A 107 -24.87 1.61 11.63
C ASP A 107 -24.18 2.08 12.92
N GLY A 108 -23.44 3.17 12.86
CA GLY A 108 -22.70 3.74 13.98
C GLY A 108 -21.43 3.00 14.37
N GLN A 109 -21.03 1.96 13.63
CA GLN A 109 -19.81 1.19 13.85
C GLN A 109 -18.75 1.49 12.79
N TYR A 110 -17.47 1.47 13.18
CA TYR A 110 -16.37 1.55 12.24
C TYR A 110 -16.18 0.22 11.52
N VAL A 111 -16.13 0.32 10.20
CA VAL A 111 -15.82 -0.79 9.30
C VAL A 111 -14.45 -0.53 8.69
N GLY A 112 -13.59 -1.54 8.68
CA GLY A 112 -12.23 -1.45 8.16
C GLY A 112 -11.98 -2.34 6.97
N ASP A 113 -11.22 -1.82 5.99
CA ASP A 113 -10.78 -2.56 4.81
C ASP A 113 -9.29 -2.29 4.52
N ASN A 114 -8.71 -3.10 3.60
CA ASN A 114 -7.36 -2.91 3.11
C ASN A 114 -7.29 -3.01 1.58
N SER A 115 -6.95 -1.90 0.93
CA SER A 115 -6.82 -1.81 -0.52
C SER A 115 -5.38 -1.87 -1.03
N ASP A 116 -4.37 -1.86 -0.16
CA ASP A 116 -2.95 -1.78 -0.56
C ASP A 116 -2.57 -2.88 -1.55
N GLY A 117 -2.94 -4.12 -1.24
CA GLY A 117 -2.56 -5.25 -2.07
C GLY A 117 -3.28 -5.28 -3.41
N LEU A 118 -4.55 -4.89 -3.45
CA LEU A 118 -5.27 -4.74 -4.73
C LEU A 118 -4.61 -3.64 -5.57
N GLY A 119 -4.21 -2.53 -4.94
CA GLY A 119 -3.50 -1.45 -5.62
C GLY A 119 -2.18 -1.93 -6.23
N LEU A 120 -1.37 -2.66 -5.47
CA LEU A 120 -0.11 -3.22 -5.96
C LEU A 120 -0.31 -4.18 -7.13
N VAL A 121 -1.21 -5.15 -6.99
CA VAL A 121 -1.47 -6.15 -8.02
C VAL A 121 -2.00 -5.51 -9.31
N ARG A 122 -2.96 -4.58 -9.20
CA ARG A 122 -3.48 -3.84 -10.35
C ARG A 122 -2.38 -3.06 -11.07
N ASP A 123 -1.50 -2.40 -10.33
CA ASP A 123 -0.41 -1.61 -10.92
C ASP A 123 0.66 -2.46 -11.58
N ILE A 124 1.04 -3.60 -10.99
CA ILE A 124 1.94 -4.57 -11.62
C ILE A 124 1.34 -5.08 -12.94
N LYS A 125 0.06 -5.45 -12.96
CA LYS A 125 -0.64 -5.93 -14.16
C LYS A 125 -0.79 -4.83 -15.22
N ASN A 126 -1.10 -3.60 -14.83
CA ASN A 126 -1.15 -2.44 -15.73
C ASN A 126 0.20 -2.14 -16.38
N SER A 127 1.28 -2.54 -15.75
CA SER A 127 2.65 -2.44 -16.28
C SER A 127 3.05 -3.64 -17.14
N GLN A 128 2.09 -4.50 -17.49
CA GLN A 128 2.25 -5.70 -18.33
C GLN A 128 3.13 -6.80 -17.70
N PHE A 129 3.29 -6.80 -16.37
CA PHE A 129 3.92 -7.90 -15.64
C PHE A 129 2.87 -8.92 -15.17
N ILE A 130 3.24 -10.18 -15.24
CA ILE A 130 2.42 -11.32 -14.83
C ILE A 130 2.93 -11.80 -13.46
N ILE A 131 2.01 -12.02 -12.51
CA ILE A 131 2.33 -12.57 -11.18
C ILE A 131 2.15 -14.09 -11.17
N ASN A 132 1.20 -14.59 -11.95
CA ASN A 132 0.89 -16.02 -12.03
C ASN A 132 2.12 -16.85 -12.39
N LYS A 133 2.37 -17.90 -11.62
CA LYS A 133 3.52 -18.84 -11.76
C LYS A 133 4.89 -18.16 -11.68
N LYS A 134 5.00 -17.02 -10.99
CA LYS A 134 6.24 -16.29 -10.80
C LYS A 134 6.82 -16.50 -9.41
N ASN A 135 8.13 -16.29 -9.28
CA ASN A 135 8.84 -16.28 -8.00
C ASN A 135 8.98 -14.84 -7.53
N ILE A 136 8.55 -14.58 -6.32
CA ILE A 136 8.46 -13.23 -5.76
C ILE A 136 9.29 -13.13 -4.49
N LEU A 137 10.12 -12.10 -4.41
CA LEU A 137 10.80 -11.69 -3.19
C LEU A 137 10.09 -10.46 -2.61
N LEU A 138 9.57 -10.58 -1.38
CA LEU A 138 9.02 -9.47 -0.60
C LEU A 138 10.06 -9.06 0.45
N ILE A 139 10.52 -7.83 0.42
CA ILE A 139 11.49 -7.28 1.38
C ILE A 139 10.74 -6.46 2.41
N GLY A 140 10.85 -6.85 3.69
CA GLY A 140 10.15 -6.25 4.82
C GLY A 140 9.07 -7.16 5.40
N ALA A 141 8.56 -6.80 6.59
CA ALA A 141 7.46 -7.49 7.29
C ALA A 141 6.55 -6.50 8.04
N GLY A 142 6.52 -5.26 7.60
CA GLY A 142 5.64 -4.22 8.14
C GLY A 142 4.22 -4.29 7.58
N GLY A 143 3.36 -3.34 7.99
CA GLY A 143 1.96 -3.30 7.57
C GLY A 143 1.75 -3.21 6.06
N ALA A 144 2.68 -2.61 5.31
CA ALA A 144 2.60 -2.58 3.85
C ALA A 144 2.73 -3.99 3.25
N VAL A 145 3.75 -4.76 3.70
CA VAL A 145 3.93 -6.15 3.25
C VAL A 145 2.77 -7.04 3.69
N GLN A 146 2.29 -6.91 4.93
CA GLN A 146 1.14 -7.68 5.40
C GLN A 146 -0.10 -7.46 4.53
N GLY A 147 -0.33 -6.22 4.10
CA GLY A 147 -1.48 -5.85 3.26
C GLY A 147 -1.46 -6.41 1.84
N VAL A 148 -0.30 -6.83 1.32
CA VAL A 148 -0.17 -7.24 -0.08
C VAL A 148 -0.05 -8.75 -0.27
N VAL A 149 0.23 -9.53 0.79
CA VAL A 149 0.47 -10.98 0.67
C VAL A 149 -0.75 -11.71 0.11
N LEU A 150 -1.96 -11.48 0.67
CA LEU A 150 -3.16 -12.18 0.20
C LEU A 150 -3.49 -11.86 -1.27
N PRO A 151 -3.58 -10.58 -1.71
CA PRO A 151 -3.82 -10.27 -3.12
C PRO A 151 -2.75 -10.81 -4.08
N ILE A 152 -1.50 -10.94 -3.64
CA ILE A 152 -0.46 -11.59 -4.44
C ILE A 152 -0.70 -13.10 -4.52
N LEU A 153 -1.09 -13.76 -3.43
CA LEU A 153 -1.44 -15.18 -3.40
C LEU A 153 -2.62 -15.50 -4.32
N ASP A 154 -3.62 -14.61 -4.40
CA ASP A 154 -4.79 -14.75 -5.28
C ASP A 154 -4.41 -14.75 -6.77
N GLU A 155 -3.22 -14.27 -7.14
CA GLU A 155 -2.66 -14.34 -8.49
C GLU A 155 -1.88 -15.65 -8.75
N HIS A 156 -1.85 -16.59 -7.82
CA HIS A 156 -1.22 -17.92 -7.95
C HIS A 156 0.27 -17.89 -8.34
N PRO A 157 1.15 -17.18 -7.62
CA PRO A 157 2.58 -17.28 -7.84
C PRO A 157 3.10 -18.68 -7.47
N THR A 158 4.25 -19.08 -8.02
CA THR A 158 4.89 -20.35 -7.63
C THR A 158 5.52 -20.26 -6.25
N LEU A 159 6.22 -19.15 -5.98
CA LEU A 159 6.96 -18.94 -4.76
C LEU A 159 6.81 -17.51 -4.26
N ILE A 160 6.63 -17.34 -2.96
CA ILE A 160 6.81 -16.07 -2.28
C ILE A 160 7.84 -16.27 -1.16
N VAL A 161 8.93 -15.53 -1.21
CA VAL A 161 9.92 -15.43 -0.13
C VAL A 161 9.76 -14.08 0.57
N ILE A 162 9.54 -14.10 1.87
CA ILE A 162 9.49 -12.88 2.68
C ILE A 162 10.82 -12.75 3.42
N ALA A 163 11.61 -11.74 3.03
CA ALA A 163 12.91 -11.45 3.62
C ALA A 163 12.80 -10.25 4.58
N ASN A 164 13.19 -10.42 5.83
CA ASN A 164 13.15 -9.34 6.81
C ASN A 164 14.33 -9.40 7.77
N ARG A 165 14.80 -8.24 8.24
CA ARG A 165 15.88 -8.15 9.23
C ARG A 165 15.56 -8.94 10.52
N THR A 166 14.32 -8.85 10.99
CA THR A 166 13.81 -9.64 12.11
C THR A 166 13.04 -10.83 11.54
N LEU A 167 13.65 -12.02 11.53
CA LEU A 167 13.09 -13.24 10.92
C LEU A 167 11.71 -13.59 11.47
N GLU A 168 11.52 -13.44 12.78
CA GLU A 168 10.27 -13.81 13.48
C GLU A 168 9.07 -13.04 12.91
N LYS A 169 9.24 -11.77 12.51
CA LYS A 169 8.16 -10.98 11.89
C LYS A 169 7.76 -11.56 10.53
N ALA A 170 8.72 -12.00 9.73
CA ALA A 170 8.44 -12.65 8.45
C ALA A 170 7.76 -14.02 8.67
N GLN A 171 8.22 -14.79 9.65
CA GLN A 171 7.62 -16.08 10.03
C GLN A 171 6.16 -15.93 10.48
N GLN A 172 5.82 -14.89 11.22
CA GLN A 172 4.44 -14.59 11.62
C GLN A 172 3.53 -14.37 10.43
N ILE A 173 4.02 -13.66 9.39
CA ILE A 173 3.27 -13.48 8.14
C ILE A 173 3.10 -14.82 7.43
N VAL A 174 4.17 -15.60 7.28
CA VAL A 174 4.10 -16.94 6.66
C VAL A 174 3.10 -17.85 7.39
N GLN A 175 3.13 -17.87 8.72
CA GLN A 175 2.20 -18.65 9.53
C GLN A 175 0.74 -18.21 9.28
N ARG A 176 0.49 -16.89 9.24
CA ARG A 176 -0.85 -16.31 9.02
C ARG A 176 -1.44 -16.73 7.67
N PHE A 177 -0.64 -16.73 6.62
CA PHE A 177 -1.09 -17.00 5.25
C PHE A 177 -0.81 -18.44 4.77
N SER A 178 -0.32 -19.33 5.63
CA SER A 178 0.07 -20.69 5.27
C SER A 178 -1.08 -21.51 4.65
N SER A 179 -2.30 -21.36 5.20
CA SER A 179 -3.50 -22.05 4.69
C SER A 179 -3.86 -21.57 3.28
N GLN A 180 -3.89 -20.27 3.06
CA GLN A 180 -4.19 -19.67 1.76
C GLN A 180 -3.12 -20.04 0.72
N ALA A 181 -1.84 -19.95 1.09
CA ALA A 181 -0.74 -20.32 0.21
C ALA A 181 -0.86 -21.79 -0.24
N LYS A 182 -1.15 -22.71 0.70
CA LYS A 182 -1.36 -24.14 0.39
C LYS A 182 -2.58 -24.33 -0.53
N GLN A 183 -3.66 -23.60 -0.28
CA GLN A 183 -4.89 -23.70 -1.06
C GLN A 183 -4.67 -23.31 -2.54
N VAL A 184 -3.85 -22.28 -2.79
CA VAL A 184 -3.54 -21.81 -4.15
C VAL A 184 -2.31 -22.46 -4.77
N GLY A 185 -1.66 -23.40 -4.06
CA GLY A 185 -0.49 -24.13 -4.56
C GLY A 185 0.80 -23.31 -4.56
N THR A 186 0.89 -22.24 -3.78
CA THR A 186 2.08 -21.37 -3.66
C THR A 186 2.98 -21.83 -2.53
N THR A 187 4.27 -21.91 -2.78
CA THR A 187 5.28 -22.05 -1.71
C THR A 187 5.47 -20.68 -1.05
N LEU A 188 5.21 -20.58 0.27
CA LEU A 188 5.40 -19.36 1.05
C LEU A 188 6.41 -19.62 2.16
N ARG A 189 7.50 -18.87 2.22
CA ARG A 189 8.53 -19.03 3.23
C ARG A 189 9.16 -17.71 3.67
N ALA A 190 9.75 -17.73 4.88
CA ALA A 190 10.43 -16.59 5.48
C ALA A 190 11.94 -16.85 5.54
N ILE A 191 12.72 -15.80 5.32
CA ILE A 191 14.17 -15.79 5.52
C ILE A 191 14.60 -14.53 6.30
N SER A 192 15.75 -14.63 6.99
CA SER A 192 16.47 -13.43 7.41
C SER A 192 17.10 -12.73 6.21
N LEU A 193 17.10 -11.40 6.18
CA LEU A 193 17.85 -10.64 5.17
C LEU A 193 19.32 -11.02 5.13
N ASP A 194 19.94 -11.36 6.28
CA ASP A 194 21.33 -11.79 6.36
C ASP A 194 21.58 -13.11 5.62
N HIS A 195 20.53 -13.89 5.36
CA HIS A 195 20.62 -15.14 4.60
C HIS A 195 20.19 -15.01 3.13
N LEU A 196 19.89 -13.80 2.66
CA LEU A 196 19.46 -13.58 1.26
C LEU A 196 20.52 -14.04 0.25
N GLU A 197 21.81 -13.92 0.59
CA GLU A 197 22.92 -14.38 -0.25
C GLU A 197 22.97 -15.90 -0.46
N GLN A 198 22.26 -16.66 0.37
CA GLN A 198 22.18 -18.12 0.28
C GLN A 198 21.02 -18.58 -0.62
N GLU A 199 20.15 -17.64 -1.02
CA GLU A 199 19.02 -17.94 -1.90
C GLU A 199 19.50 -18.27 -3.32
N LYS A 200 19.00 -19.38 -3.84
CA LYS A 200 19.36 -19.88 -5.19
C LYS A 200 18.24 -19.68 -6.20
N GLU A 201 17.03 -19.42 -5.71
CA GLU A 201 15.86 -19.28 -6.59
C GLU A 201 15.92 -17.98 -7.38
N PRO A 202 15.67 -18.02 -8.69
CA PRO A 202 15.53 -16.81 -9.47
C PRO A 202 14.23 -16.10 -9.09
N PHE A 203 14.29 -14.78 -8.90
CA PHE A 203 13.11 -13.96 -8.63
C PHE A 203 12.69 -13.19 -9.88
N ASP A 204 11.43 -13.36 -10.29
CA ASP A 204 10.83 -12.61 -11.39
C ASP A 204 10.38 -11.21 -10.94
N ILE A 205 9.98 -11.07 -9.66
CA ILE A 205 9.51 -9.82 -9.09
C ILE A 205 10.14 -9.65 -7.69
N ILE A 206 10.78 -8.50 -7.48
CA ILE A 206 11.39 -8.12 -6.20
C ILE A 206 10.65 -6.87 -5.70
N ILE A 207 10.00 -6.96 -4.55
CA ILE A 207 9.16 -5.89 -4.01
C ILE A 207 9.76 -5.39 -2.70
N ASN A 208 10.16 -4.12 -2.65
CA ASN A 208 10.53 -3.43 -1.43
C ASN A 208 9.30 -2.83 -0.74
N GLY A 209 8.90 -3.41 0.39
CA GLY A 209 7.84 -2.89 1.25
C GLY A 209 8.36 -2.27 2.55
N THR A 210 9.64 -1.93 2.62
CA THR A 210 10.23 -1.22 3.77
C THR A 210 10.10 0.29 3.63
N SER A 211 10.21 1.01 4.73
CA SER A 211 10.24 2.49 4.74
C SER A 211 11.64 3.08 4.50
N THR A 212 12.69 2.27 4.34
CA THR A 212 14.08 2.75 4.25
C THR A 212 14.31 3.69 3.08
N GLY A 213 13.57 3.52 1.98
CA GLY A 213 13.62 4.42 0.84
C GLY A 213 13.23 5.87 1.18
N LEU A 214 12.48 6.11 2.25
CA LEU A 214 12.17 7.46 2.73
C LEU A 214 13.43 8.18 3.23
N ASP A 215 14.34 7.45 3.84
CA ASP A 215 15.60 7.95 4.41
C ASP A 215 16.79 7.86 3.43
N GLN A 216 16.54 7.59 2.14
CA GLN A 216 17.58 7.39 1.12
C GLN A 216 18.56 6.24 1.46
N VAL A 217 18.07 5.21 2.13
CA VAL A 217 18.80 3.99 2.47
C VAL A 217 18.19 2.81 1.74
N SER A 218 19.02 1.90 1.23
CA SER A 218 18.54 0.64 0.68
C SER A 218 18.24 -0.38 1.78
N PRO A 219 17.22 -1.22 1.63
CA PRO A 219 17.02 -2.37 2.52
C PRO A 219 18.07 -3.47 2.30
N LEU A 220 18.78 -3.43 1.17
CA LEU A 220 19.79 -4.42 0.77
C LEU A 220 21.20 -3.82 0.72
N THR A 221 22.19 -4.59 1.13
CA THR A 221 23.61 -4.29 0.90
C THR A 221 23.98 -4.58 -0.55
N ASP A 222 25.09 -4.01 -1.02
CA ASP A 222 25.60 -4.28 -2.37
C ASP A 222 25.96 -5.78 -2.57
N SER A 223 26.41 -6.47 -1.54
CA SER A 223 26.67 -7.90 -1.56
C SER A 223 25.39 -8.69 -1.77
N GLN A 224 24.31 -8.36 -1.04
CA GLN A 224 22.99 -8.98 -1.20
C GLN A 224 22.41 -8.72 -2.60
N VAL A 225 22.56 -7.50 -3.12
CA VAL A 225 22.12 -7.18 -4.49
C VAL A 225 22.87 -8.03 -5.53
N LYS A 226 24.19 -8.16 -5.39
CA LYS A 226 25.01 -8.99 -6.28
C LYS A 226 24.72 -10.48 -6.16
N SER A 227 24.23 -10.95 -5.00
CA SER A 227 23.86 -12.35 -4.79
C SER A 227 22.56 -12.74 -5.47
N LEU A 228 21.71 -11.77 -5.80
CA LEU A 228 20.51 -11.99 -6.61
C LEU A 228 20.92 -12.34 -8.06
N THR A 229 21.63 -13.46 -8.21
CA THR A 229 22.09 -14.01 -9.50
C THR A 229 20.93 -14.74 -10.19
N ASN A 230 21.04 -14.99 -11.49
CA ASN A 230 19.98 -15.66 -12.28
C ASN A 230 18.65 -14.91 -12.37
N ILE A 231 18.68 -13.59 -12.17
CA ILE A 231 17.47 -12.77 -12.33
C ILE A 231 17.07 -12.83 -13.82
N PRO A 232 15.81 -13.17 -14.14
CA PRO A 232 15.32 -13.12 -15.51
C PRO A 232 15.47 -11.74 -16.13
N ALA A 233 15.86 -11.64 -17.40
CA ALA A 233 16.04 -10.36 -18.11
C ALA A 233 14.80 -9.46 -18.12
N GLN A 234 13.63 -10.00 -17.82
CA GLN A 234 12.35 -9.29 -17.74
C GLN A 234 11.89 -9.09 -16.28
N ALA A 235 12.76 -9.30 -15.29
CA ALA A 235 12.39 -9.15 -13.90
C ALA A 235 12.02 -7.69 -13.54
N LEU A 236 11.08 -7.56 -12.60
CA LEU A 236 10.62 -6.29 -12.07
C LEU A 236 11.16 -6.07 -10.66
N ALA A 237 11.77 -4.94 -10.41
CA ALA A 237 11.99 -4.42 -9.07
C ALA A 237 10.96 -3.31 -8.77
N TYR A 238 10.17 -3.52 -7.76
CA TYR A 238 9.10 -2.62 -7.35
C TYR A 238 9.40 -2.03 -5.97
N ASP A 239 9.42 -0.71 -5.86
CA ASP A 239 9.51 -0.03 -4.56
C ASP A 239 8.14 0.53 -4.18
N MET A 240 7.61 0.18 -3.01
CA MET A 240 6.33 0.74 -2.54
C MET A 240 6.43 2.23 -2.14
N VAL A 241 7.64 2.76 -1.99
CA VAL A 241 7.88 4.21 -1.86
C VAL A 241 7.66 4.86 -3.22
N TYR A 242 7.03 6.03 -3.24
CA TYR A 242 6.73 6.79 -4.46
C TYR A 242 7.30 8.20 -4.41
N GLY A 243 7.35 8.84 -5.58
CA GLY A 243 7.69 10.26 -5.72
C GLY A 243 9.19 10.56 -5.69
N LYS A 244 10.04 9.55 -5.71
CA LYS A 244 11.50 9.69 -5.82
C LYS A 244 12.16 8.39 -6.28
N THR A 245 13.33 8.51 -6.91
CA THR A 245 14.17 7.35 -7.21
C THR A 245 14.96 6.97 -5.95
N THR A 246 14.62 5.83 -5.35
CA THR A 246 15.28 5.34 -4.13
C THR A 246 16.64 4.70 -4.41
N VAL A 247 17.45 4.47 -3.37
CA VAL A 247 18.73 3.74 -3.50
C VAL A 247 18.47 2.31 -3.99
N PHE A 248 17.44 1.63 -3.47
CA PHE A 248 17.02 0.31 -3.93
C PHE A 248 16.73 0.30 -5.44
N MET A 249 15.95 1.26 -5.94
CA MET A 249 15.65 1.33 -7.38
C MET A 249 16.90 1.48 -8.23
N ARG A 250 17.86 2.35 -7.82
CA ARG A 250 19.13 2.52 -8.54
C ARG A 250 19.94 1.22 -8.56
N GLN A 251 20.09 0.56 -7.41
CA GLN A 251 20.79 -0.73 -7.32
C GLN A 251 20.18 -1.78 -8.25
N MET A 252 18.84 -1.90 -8.29
CA MET A 252 18.16 -2.86 -9.16
C MET A 252 18.30 -2.50 -10.64
N GLN A 253 18.26 -1.21 -10.98
CA GLN A 253 18.47 -0.74 -12.34
C GLN A 253 19.90 -1.02 -12.84
N GLU A 254 20.90 -0.88 -11.97
CA GLU A 254 22.31 -1.24 -12.27
C GLU A 254 22.50 -2.75 -12.51
N GLN A 255 21.61 -3.60 -11.93
CA GLN A 255 21.56 -5.04 -12.23
C GLN A 255 20.74 -5.35 -13.50
N GLY A 256 20.26 -4.35 -14.22
CA GLY A 256 19.51 -4.51 -15.48
C GLY A 256 18.02 -4.82 -15.31
N LEU A 257 17.46 -4.72 -14.09
CA LEU A 257 16.04 -4.92 -13.89
C LEU A 257 15.21 -3.72 -14.38
N LYS A 258 13.97 -3.99 -14.77
CA LYS A 258 12.96 -2.93 -14.88
C LYS A 258 12.59 -2.46 -13.48
N VAL A 259 12.61 -1.15 -13.25
CA VAL A 259 12.28 -0.57 -11.94
C VAL A 259 10.97 0.20 -11.99
N LYS A 260 10.22 0.15 -10.90
CA LYS A 260 8.97 0.89 -10.74
C LYS A 260 8.80 1.35 -9.30
N ASP A 261 8.28 2.57 -9.14
CA ASP A 261 7.92 3.12 -7.82
C ASP A 261 6.45 2.85 -7.48
N GLY A 262 6.06 3.17 -6.25
CA GLY A 262 4.73 2.93 -5.71
C GLY A 262 3.65 3.93 -6.14
N LEU A 263 3.91 4.84 -7.08
CA LEU A 263 2.93 5.86 -7.47
C LEU A 263 1.67 5.24 -8.09
N GLY A 264 1.85 4.23 -8.94
CA GLY A 264 0.72 3.50 -9.53
C GLY A 264 -0.09 2.74 -8.47
N MET A 265 0.56 2.06 -7.52
CA MET A 265 -0.10 1.43 -6.38
C MET A 265 -0.90 2.45 -5.57
N LEU A 266 -0.37 3.65 -5.33
CA LEU A 266 -1.06 4.72 -4.63
C LEU A 266 -2.35 5.14 -5.34
N VAL A 267 -2.34 5.24 -6.67
CA VAL A 267 -3.52 5.59 -7.46
C VAL A 267 -4.55 4.46 -7.44
N GLU A 268 -4.11 3.23 -7.68
CA GLU A 268 -5.00 2.06 -7.75
C GLU A 268 -5.68 1.76 -6.40
N GLN A 269 -4.95 1.83 -5.27
CA GLN A 269 -5.54 1.63 -3.95
C GLN A 269 -6.55 2.74 -3.60
N ALA A 270 -6.31 3.98 -4.06
CA ALA A 270 -7.23 5.09 -3.86
C ALA A 270 -8.51 4.92 -4.68
N ALA A 271 -8.43 4.35 -5.89
CA ALA A 271 -9.62 4.00 -6.66
C ALA A 271 -10.49 2.98 -5.92
N VAL A 272 -9.88 1.93 -5.34
CA VAL A 272 -10.61 0.96 -4.50
C VAL A 272 -11.28 1.64 -3.31
N ALA A 273 -10.58 2.54 -2.60
CA ALA A 273 -11.15 3.26 -1.48
C ALA A 273 -12.34 4.14 -1.90
N PHE A 274 -12.21 4.85 -3.02
CA PHE A 274 -13.29 5.66 -3.58
C PHE A 274 -14.52 4.80 -3.93
N GLU A 275 -14.32 3.66 -4.57
CA GLU A 275 -15.37 2.70 -4.90
C GLU A 275 -16.08 2.17 -3.65
N VAL A 276 -15.32 1.78 -2.60
CA VAL A 276 -15.87 1.29 -1.33
C VAL A 276 -16.78 2.33 -0.69
N TRP A 277 -16.34 3.58 -0.60
CA TRP A 277 -17.13 4.63 0.04
C TRP A 277 -18.34 5.08 -0.76
N ARG A 278 -18.30 4.94 -2.08
CA ARG A 278 -19.35 5.48 -2.97
C ARG A 278 -20.34 4.44 -3.51
N GLY A 279 -20.33 3.22 -2.96
CA GLY A 279 -21.37 2.23 -3.21
C GLY A 279 -20.98 1.04 -4.09
N GLY A 280 -19.72 0.66 -4.11
CA GLY A 280 -19.23 -0.63 -4.63
C GLY A 280 -18.58 -0.59 -6.01
N ASN A 281 -17.85 -1.66 -6.27
CA ASN A 281 -17.09 -1.92 -7.49
C ASN A 281 -18.02 -1.88 -8.71
N SER A 282 -17.72 -1.10 -9.70
CA SER A 282 -18.46 -0.96 -10.97
C SER A 282 -19.48 0.18 -11.08
N ARG A 283 -19.73 0.96 -10.04
CA ARG A 283 -20.61 2.13 -10.16
C ARG A 283 -19.98 3.28 -10.95
N PHE A 284 -18.64 3.35 -10.97
CA PHE A 284 -17.87 4.41 -11.63
C PHE A 284 -16.78 3.82 -12.51
N GLU A 285 -16.62 4.38 -13.71
CA GLU A 285 -15.49 4.07 -14.59
C GLU A 285 -14.33 5.04 -14.28
N LEU A 286 -13.56 4.73 -13.23
CA LEU A 286 -12.42 5.54 -12.84
C LEU A 286 -11.22 5.26 -13.77
N ASN A 287 -10.76 6.29 -14.46
CA ASN A 287 -9.58 6.17 -15.31
C ASN A 287 -8.29 6.45 -14.51
N THR A 288 -7.76 5.43 -13.86
CA THR A 288 -6.54 5.51 -13.05
C THR A 288 -5.30 5.89 -13.86
N LYS A 289 -5.24 5.54 -15.15
CA LYS A 289 -4.11 5.87 -16.04
C LYS A 289 -3.98 7.39 -16.26
N ILE A 290 -5.10 8.09 -16.44
CA ILE A 290 -5.09 9.55 -16.59
C ILE A 290 -4.61 10.19 -15.29
N VAL A 291 -5.09 9.72 -14.14
CA VAL A 291 -4.66 10.24 -12.83
C VAL A 291 -3.17 10.01 -12.62
N LEU A 292 -2.67 8.81 -12.90
CA LEU A 292 -1.26 8.47 -12.79
C LEU A 292 -0.39 9.38 -13.69
N ALA A 293 -0.78 9.57 -14.96
CA ALA A 293 -0.04 10.41 -15.88
C ALA A 293 0.05 11.87 -15.40
N SER A 294 -1.05 12.43 -14.86
CA SER A 294 -1.07 13.80 -14.34
C SER A 294 -0.19 13.97 -13.09
N LEU A 295 -0.10 12.95 -12.23
CA LEU A 295 0.75 12.96 -11.03
C LEU A 295 2.23 12.80 -11.38
N SER A 296 2.57 11.94 -12.34
CA SER A 296 3.95 11.72 -12.78
C SER A 296 4.58 13.00 -13.31
N GLN A 297 3.81 13.86 -13.95
CA GLN A 297 4.30 15.19 -14.39
C GLN A 297 4.63 16.11 -13.21
N LYS A 298 3.83 16.07 -12.12
CA LYS A 298 4.03 16.91 -10.93
C LYS A 298 5.17 16.44 -10.02
N VAL A 299 5.45 15.16 -10.01
CA VAL A 299 6.52 14.58 -9.17
C VAL A 299 7.89 14.79 -9.80
N ASN A 300 7.96 14.92 -11.13
CA ASN A 300 9.21 15.13 -11.87
C ASN A 300 9.57 16.64 -12.07
N THR A 301 8.73 17.56 -11.62
CA THR A 301 9.00 19.01 -11.54
C THR A 301 9.37 19.43 -10.11
#